data_96ebba2483e4cfcd3d778398ad466cc8
#
_entry.id   96ebba2483e4cfcd3d778398ad466cc8
#
_cell.length_a   1.000
_cell.length_b   1.000
_cell.length_c   1.000
_cell.angle_alpha   90.00
_cell.angle_beta   90.00
_cell.angle_gamma   90.00
#
_symmetry.space_group_name_H-M   'P 1'
#
loop_
_entity.id
_entity.type
_entity.pdbx_description
1 polymer ?
#
loop_
_entity_poly.entity_id
_entity_poly.type
_entity_poly.pdbx_seq_one_letter_code
_entity_poly.pdbx_strand_id
1 'polypeptide(L)'
;GGLDRAEAVRSQPKRLDQLWLSGLVLVLNEKGEACCRYVDEAFIPAKNISLHRPEYATFLGIDGKQGYFSVGRETISHVTPLTINIRAAAETWEALPAAVFAQAKALYHWQSQSKYCGRCGMLLDLKTAGYNAVCSGCGLITYPQTHPAVIMCVSDGERILLGRQAVWPENRWSLLAGFVEPGESPEQTVVREVFEEAGVRVEGVDYVKSQPWPMPMALMLGYDAYAAHQPVTLSDELQAAQWLTAEELNEQIRRGKLELPQKMSISHYLIQRWLAKAGR
;
A
#
# COMPACT_ATOMS: atom_id res chain seq x y z
N GLY A 1 11.98 3.89 -10.52
CA GLY A 1 12.68 2.66 -10.33
C GLY A 1 12.59 2.18 -8.91
N GLY A 2 12.31 0.91 -8.74
CA GLY A 2 12.37 0.25 -7.46
C GLY A 2 13.67 -0.56 -7.36
N LEU A 3 13.90 -1.21 -6.20
CA LEU A 3 14.99 -2.19 -6.06
C LEU A 3 14.85 -3.33 -7.08
N ASP A 4 15.99 -3.83 -7.56
CA ASP A 4 16.01 -5.18 -8.09
C ASP A 4 15.70 -6.15 -6.94
N ARG A 5 14.61 -6.89 -7.07
CA ARG A 5 14.15 -7.86 -6.06
C ARG A 5 15.12 -9.02 -5.88
N ALA A 6 16.00 -9.27 -6.85
CA ALA A 6 17.08 -10.26 -6.87
C ALA A 6 16.63 -11.61 -6.29
N GLU A 7 15.51 -12.15 -6.80
CA GLU A 7 14.86 -13.35 -6.26
C GLU A 7 15.81 -14.52 -6.08
N ALA A 8 16.67 -14.78 -7.07
CA ALA A 8 17.66 -15.85 -7.02
C ALA A 8 18.63 -15.75 -5.84
N VAL A 9 18.87 -14.55 -5.31
CA VAL A 9 19.77 -14.30 -4.17
C VAL A 9 19.15 -14.76 -2.85
N ARG A 10 17.82 -14.77 -2.74
CA ARG A 10 17.11 -15.14 -1.49
C ARG A 10 17.41 -16.55 -1.00
N SER A 11 17.81 -17.45 -1.91
CA SER A 11 18.20 -18.83 -1.61
C SER A 11 19.71 -19.04 -1.52
N GLN A 12 20.51 -17.96 -1.49
CA GLN A 12 21.96 -18.00 -1.47
C GLN A 12 22.52 -17.37 -0.17
N PRO A 13 22.62 -18.11 0.95
CA PRO A 13 23.05 -17.56 2.23
C PRO A 13 24.38 -16.80 2.16
N LYS A 14 25.40 -17.38 1.50
CA LYS A 14 26.72 -16.74 1.34
C LYS A 14 26.64 -15.39 0.62
N ARG A 15 25.76 -15.28 -0.39
CA ARG A 15 25.58 -14.02 -1.11
C ARG A 15 24.83 -12.99 -0.28
N LEU A 16 23.82 -13.42 0.47
CA LEU A 16 23.11 -12.56 1.43
C LEU A 16 24.05 -12.03 2.51
N ASP A 17 24.95 -12.88 3.03
CA ASP A 17 25.93 -12.50 4.06
C ASP A 17 26.95 -11.47 3.49
N GLN A 18 27.38 -11.63 2.25
CA GLN A 18 28.24 -10.64 1.56
C GLN A 18 27.52 -9.30 1.40
N LEU A 19 26.23 -9.31 0.99
CA LEU A 19 25.43 -8.11 0.82
C LEU A 19 25.14 -7.43 2.16
N TRP A 20 25.05 -8.18 3.25
CA TRP A 20 24.87 -7.66 4.60
C TRP A 20 26.05 -6.80 5.06
N LEU A 21 27.28 -7.17 4.76
CA LEU A 21 28.49 -6.46 5.23
C LEU A 21 28.50 -4.97 4.84
N SER A 22 27.96 -4.64 3.68
CA SER A 22 27.78 -3.26 3.22
C SER A 22 26.31 -2.84 3.17
N GLY A 23 25.42 -3.66 3.73
CA GLY A 23 23.98 -3.53 3.62
C GLY A 23 23.42 -2.32 4.37
N LEU A 24 22.22 -1.93 3.96
CA LEU A 24 21.38 -0.94 4.62
C LEU A 24 20.14 -1.64 5.19
N VAL A 25 19.79 -1.29 6.41
CA VAL A 25 18.70 -1.93 7.17
C VAL A 25 17.64 -0.91 7.54
N LEU A 26 16.40 -1.21 7.22
CA LEU A 26 15.23 -0.51 7.74
C LEU A 26 14.72 -1.26 8.99
N VAL A 27 14.63 -0.56 10.11
CA VAL A 27 14.11 -1.10 11.37
C VAL A 27 12.64 -0.74 11.48
N LEU A 28 11.77 -1.71 11.74
CA LEU A 28 10.33 -1.50 11.89
C LEU A 28 9.88 -1.79 13.32
N ASN A 29 9.03 -0.91 13.88
CA ASN A 29 8.38 -1.16 15.18
C ASN A 29 7.15 -2.08 15.01
N GLU A 30 6.49 -2.43 16.10
CA GLU A 30 5.30 -3.30 16.12
C GLU A 30 4.13 -2.79 15.28
N LYS A 31 4.05 -1.47 15.04
CA LYS A 31 3.05 -0.83 14.18
C LYS A 31 3.46 -0.84 12.70
N GLY A 32 4.66 -1.37 12.39
CA GLY A 32 5.25 -1.32 11.06
C GLY A 32 5.63 0.11 10.64
N GLU A 33 5.98 0.98 11.59
CA GLU A 33 6.58 2.29 11.34
C GLU A 33 8.10 2.15 11.29
N ALA A 34 8.75 2.94 10.47
CA ALA A 34 10.20 2.96 10.38
C ALA A 34 10.80 3.67 11.59
N CYS A 35 11.72 2.99 12.28
CA CYS A 35 12.51 3.56 13.35
C CYS A 35 13.72 4.27 12.75
N CYS A 36 13.89 5.55 13.01
CA CYS A 36 14.95 6.37 12.41
C CYS A 36 15.64 7.25 13.46
N ARG A 37 16.86 7.63 13.16
CA ARG A 37 17.61 8.58 13.99
C ARG A 37 17.19 10.02 13.69
N TYR A 38 16.98 10.31 12.41
CA TYR A 38 16.44 11.55 11.89
C TYR A 38 15.32 11.23 10.89
N VAL A 39 14.41 12.16 10.66
CA VAL A 39 13.24 11.94 9.81
C VAL A 39 13.61 11.58 8.36
N ASP A 40 14.74 12.07 7.88
CA ASP A 40 15.29 11.85 6.54
C ASP A 40 16.32 10.70 6.47
N GLU A 41 16.73 10.12 7.61
CA GLU A 41 17.67 9.00 7.68
C GLU A 41 16.93 7.68 7.88
N ALA A 42 16.41 7.13 6.76
CA ALA A 42 15.58 5.93 6.74
C ALA A 42 16.32 4.65 7.11
N PHE A 43 17.62 4.56 6.80
CA PHE A 43 18.36 3.32 6.85
C PHE A 43 19.57 3.40 7.76
N ILE A 44 19.83 2.28 8.45
CA ILE A 44 20.99 2.10 9.30
C ILE A 44 21.97 1.17 8.61
N PRO A 45 23.29 1.44 8.59
CA PRO A 45 24.27 0.47 8.11
C PRO A 45 24.13 -0.86 8.85
N ALA A 46 24.06 -1.98 8.13
CA ALA A 46 23.82 -3.30 8.70
C ALA A 46 24.84 -3.69 9.78
N LYS A 47 26.10 -3.27 9.61
CA LYS A 47 27.17 -3.45 10.63
C LYS A 47 26.85 -2.81 11.99
N ASN A 48 26.00 -1.80 12.04
CA ASN A 48 25.56 -1.16 13.28
C ASN A 48 24.46 -1.97 13.99
N ILE A 49 23.82 -2.92 13.28
CA ILE A 49 22.89 -3.87 13.84
C ILE A 49 23.63 -5.12 14.32
N SER A 50 24.40 -5.75 13.42
CA SER A 50 25.21 -6.94 13.70
C SER A 50 26.32 -7.11 12.66
N LEU A 51 27.47 -7.68 13.08
CA LEU A 51 28.56 -8.04 12.17
C LEU A 51 28.20 -9.23 11.25
N HIS A 52 27.27 -10.07 11.69
CA HIS A 52 26.76 -11.19 10.90
C HIS A 52 25.28 -10.97 10.61
N ARG A 53 24.83 -11.36 9.42
CA ARG A 53 23.42 -11.25 9.06
C ARG A 53 22.56 -12.14 9.97
N PRO A 54 21.61 -11.56 10.72
CA PRO A 54 20.69 -12.37 11.51
C PRO A 54 19.75 -13.17 10.62
N GLU A 55 19.36 -14.37 11.03
CA GLU A 55 18.43 -15.22 10.27
C GLU A 55 17.04 -14.55 10.09
N TYR A 56 16.62 -13.75 11.05
CA TYR A 56 15.37 -12.99 11.00
C TYR A 56 15.41 -11.76 10.08
N ALA A 57 16.57 -11.39 9.54
CA ALA A 57 16.66 -10.26 8.62
C ALA A 57 16.00 -10.60 7.29
N THR A 58 15.00 -9.82 6.93
CA THR A 58 14.30 -9.93 5.64
C THR A 58 15.10 -9.19 4.57
N PHE A 59 15.45 -9.88 3.48
CA PHE A 59 16.12 -9.27 2.33
C PHE A 59 15.10 -8.57 1.43
N LEU A 60 15.33 -7.31 1.09
CA LEU A 60 14.39 -6.51 0.29
C LEU A 60 14.80 -6.42 -1.19
N GLY A 61 16.10 -6.44 -1.47
CA GLY A 61 16.63 -6.32 -2.82
C GLY A 61 17.97 -5.62 -2.89
N ILE A 62 18.36 -5.23 -4.10
CA ILE A 62 19.66 -4.63 -4.43
C ILE A 62 19.43 -3.36 -5.26
N ASP A 63 20.21 -2.31 -4.96
CA ASP A 63 20.43 -1.18 -5.85
C ASP A 63 21.93 -1.08 -6.16
N GLY A 64 22.32 -1.35 -7.41
CA GLY A 64 23.71 -1.49 -7.81
C GLY A 64 24.43 -2.58 -7.03
N LYS A 65 25.29 -2.22 -6.08
CA LYS A 65 26.01 -3.14 -5.17
C LYS A 65 25.45 -3.14 -3.76
N GLN A 66 24.50 -2.29 -3.46
CA GLN A 66 23.95 -2.06 -2.15
C GLN A 66 22.82 -3.03 -1.86
N GLY A 67 22.96 -3.87 -0.83
CA GLY A 67 21.88 -4.73 -0.32
C GLY A 67 20.97 -3.96 0.65
N TYR A 68 19.66 -4.19 0.55
CA TYR A 68 18.66 -3.64 1.46
C TYR A 68 17.97 -4.73 2.24
N PHE A 69 17.80 -4.50 3.54
CA PHE A 69 17.21 -5.46 4.47
C PHE A 69 16.20 -4.76 5.40
N SER A 70 15.36 -5.53 6.06
CA SER A 70 14.56 -5.05 7.19
C SER A 70 14.63 -6.00 8.37
N VAL A 71 14.47 -5.44 9.58
CA VAL A 71 14.36 -6.18 10.83
C VAL A 71 13.28 -5.56 11.71
N GLY A 72 12.67 -6.37 12.58
CA GLY A 72 11.79 -5.87 13.63
C GLY A 72 12.61 -5.24 14.76
N ARG A 73 12.11 -4.16 15.35
CA ARG A 73 12.73 -3.47 16.49
C ARG A 73 12.95 -4.37 17.70
N GLU A 74 12.03 -5.30 17.91
CA GLU A 74 12.06 -6.29 19.00
C GLU A 74 13.28 -7.23 18.93
N THR A 75 13.93 -7.29 17.76
CA THR A 75 15.08 -8.19 17.54
C THR A 75 16.43 -7.50 17.72
N ILE A 76 16.44 -6.20 18.02
CA ILE A 76 17.67 -5.42 18.19
C ILE A 76 17.68 -4.65 19.52
N SER A 77 18.87 -4.50 20.10
CA SER A 77 19.08 -3.72 21.33
C SER A 77 19.21 -2.22 21.09
N HIS A 78 19.49 -1.80 19.85
CA HIS A 78 19.68 -0.40 19.53
C HIS A 78 18.37 0.35 19.38
N VAL A 79 18.18 1.43 20.15
CA VAL A 79 16.94 2.22 20.15
C VAL A 79 17.17 3.49 19.36
N THR A 80 16.42 3.65 18.26
CA THR A 80 16.28 4.92 17.56
C THR A 80 15.13 5.71 18.18
N PRO A 81 15.28 7.03 18.45
CA PRO A 81 14.30 7.80 19.21
C PRO A 81 13.04 8.16 18.43
N LEU A 82 13.09 8.16 17.11
CA LEU A 82 12.00 8.62 16.25
C LEU A 82 11.35 7.47 15.48
N THR A 83 10.08 7.63 15.17
CA THR A 83 9.37 6.76 14.23
C THR A 83 8.65 7.58 13.17
N ILE A 84 8.57 7.05 11.97
CA ILE A 84 7.82 7.65 10.86
C ILE A 84 6.89 6.60 10.24
N ASN A 85 5.64 6.97 10.03
CA ASN A 85 4.70 6.10 9.33
C ASN A 85 4.87 6.23 7.81
N ILE A 86 4.35 5.23 7.07
CA ILE A 86 4.53 5.15 5.62
C ILE A 86 3.92 6.34 4.87
N ARG A 87 2.85 6.96 5.37
CA ARG A 87 2.21 8.11 4.71
C ARG A 87 3.10 9.33 4.79
N ALA A 88 3.62 9.64 5.98
CA ALA A 88 4.57 10.74 6.17
C ALA A 88 5.88 10.50 5.39
N ALA A 89 6.39 9.26 5.41
CA ALA A 89 7.57 8.90 4.64
C ALA A 89 7.38 9.09 3.13
N ALA A 90 6.22 8.73 2.60
CA ALA A 90 5.91 8.88 1.18
C ALA A 90 5.78 10.36 0.72
N GLU A 91 5.56 11.28 1.66
CA GLU A 91 5.53 12.73 1.38
C GLU A 91 6.91 13.39 1.49
N THR A 92 7.81 12.82 2.32
CA THR A 92 9.08 13.46 2.68
C THR A 92 10.31 12.75 2.12
N TRP A 93 10.25 11.43 1.94
CA TRP A 93 11.38 10.65 1.45
C TRP A 93 11.44 10.61 -0.08
N GLU A 94 12.63 10.38 -0.60
CA GLU A 94 12.82 10.09 -2.01
C GLU A 94 12.11 8.79 -2.41
N ALA A 95 11.86 8.63 -3.71
CA ALA A 95 11.05 7.54 -4.25
C ALA A 95 11.58 6.15 -3.91
N LEU A 96 12.90 5.94 -3.93
CA LEU A 96 13.51 4.64 -3.63
C LEU A 96 13.36 4.26 -2.14
N PRO A 97 13.79 5.08 -1.17
CA PRO A 97 13.53 4.83 0.25
C PRO A 97 12.06 4.57 0.58
N ALA A 98 11.15 5.37 0.06
CA ALA A 98 9.71 5.21 0.28
C ALA A 98 9.19 3.88 -0.29
N ALA A 99 9.64 3.46 -1.48
CA ALA A 99 9.27 2.19 -2.09
C ALA A 99 9.83 0.98 -1.31
N VAL A 100 11.07 1.08 -0.81
CA VAL A 100 11.69 0.07 0.05
C VAL A 100 10.93 -0.07 1.36
N PHE A 101 10.54 1.06 1.96
CA PHE A 101 9.72 1.04 3.17
C PHE A 101 8.34 0.39 2.92
N ALA A 102 7.67 0.72 1.82
CA ALA A 102 6.39 0.11 1.48
C ALA A 102 6.50 -1.43 1.37
N GLN A 103 7.57 -1.92 0.74
CA GLN A 103 7.86 -3.35 0.65
C GLN A 103 8.14 -3.97 2.02
N ALA A 104 9.04 -3.36 2.80
CA ALA A 104 9.41 -3.85 4.13
C ALA A 104 8.18 -3.93 5.05
N LYS A 105 7.33 -2.89 5.04
CA LYS A 105 6.10 -2.84 5.83
C LYS A 105 5.12 -3.95 5.44
N ALA A 106 4.92 -4.19 4.15
CA ALA A 106 4.03 -5.25 3.68
C ALA A 106 4.53 -6.64 4.14
N LEU A 107 5.83 -6.93 3.97
CA LEU A 107 6.44 -8.19 4.41
C LEU A 107 6.37 -8.34 5.92
N TYR A 108 6.74 -7.31 6.67
CA TYR A 108 6.68 -7.31 8.14
C TYR A 108 5.26 -7.57 8.65
N HIS A 109 4.26 -6.89 8.07
CA HIS A 109 2.87 -7.11 8.44
C HIS A 109 2.44 -8.56 8.21
N TRP A 110 2.72 -9.12 7.03
CA TRP A 110 2.42 -10.52 6.74
C TRP A 110 3.13 -11.46 7.72
N GLN A 111 4.44 -11.28 7.95
CA GLN A 111 5.22 -12.08 8.89
C GLN A 111 4.66 -12.02 10.31
N SER A 112 4.24 -10.83 10.77
CA SER A 112 3.68 -10.64 12.11
C SER A 112 2.34 -11.35 12.31
N GLN A 113 1.54 -11.51 11.24
CA GLN A 113 0.25 -12.21 11.25
C GLN A 113 0.40 -13.73 10.98
N SER A 114 1.47 -14.15 10.31
CA SER A 114 1.69 -15.53 9.87
C SER A 114 2.59 -16.29 10.85
N LYS A 115 2.18 -16.38 12.13
CA LYS A 115 2.93 -17.10 13.18
C LYS A 115 2.58 -18.58 13.25
N TYR A 116 1.33 -18.91 12.94
CA TYR A 116 0.80 -20.27 13.06
C TYR A 116 0.20 -20.74 11.74
N CYS A 117 0.33 -22.04 11.48
CA CYS A 117 -0.21 -22.67 10.30
C CYS A 117 -1.75 -22.71 10.34
N GLY A 118 -2.41 -22.15 9.35
CA GLY A 118 -3.88 -22.18 9.23
C GLY A 118 -4.46 -23.58 9.00
N ARG A 119 -3.62 -24.60 8.67
CA ARG A 119 -4.04 -25.97 8.46
C ARG A 119 -3.95 -26.85 9.72
N CYS A 120 -2.89 -26.73 10.51
CA CYS A 120 -2.64 -27.61 11.65
C CYS A 120 -2.27 -26.91 12.96
N GLY A 121 -2.22 -25.58 12.99
CA GLY A 121 -1.95 -24.79 14.19
C GLY A 121 -0.49 -24.74 14.66
N MET A 122 0.43 -25.48 14.02
CA MET A 122 1.85 -25.48 14.39
C MET A 122 2.56 -24.20 13.92
N LEU A 123 3.71 -23.88 14.52
CA LEU A 123 4.50 -22.71 14.18
C LEU A 123 4.96 -22.73 12.72
N LEU A 124 5.01 -21.56 12.15
CA LEU A 124 5.56 -21.28 10.81
C LEU A 124 6.98 -20.73 10.95
N ASP A 125 7.93 -21.33 10.23
CA ASP A 125 9.30 -20.87 10.14
C ASP A 125 9.51 -20.05 8.88
N LEU A 126 9.98 -18.81 9.03
CA LEU A 126 10.32 -17.96 7.88
C LEU A 126 11.51 -18.55 7.12
N LYS A 127 11.38 -18.64 5.80
CA LYS A 127 12.40 -19.15 4.88
C LYS A 127 12.59 -18.16 3.72
N THR A 128 13.53 -18.46 2.83
CA THR A 128 13.78 -17.71 1.59
C THR A 128 13.96 -16.20 1.88
N ALA A 129 14.79 -15.90 2.90
CA ALA A 129 15.08 -14.53 3.35
C ALA A 129 13.81 -13.71 3.68
N GLY A 130 12.78 -14.35 4.26
CA GLY A 130 11.55 -13.72 4.72
C GLY A 130 10.38 -13.73 3.73
N TYR A 131 10.49 -14.43 2.58
CA TYR A 131 9.46 -14.42 1.52
C TYR A 131 8.54 -15.64 1.50
N ASN A 132 8.75 -16.60 2.35
CA ASN A 132 7.79 -17.67 2.60
C ASN A 132 7.91 -18.14 4.04
N ALA A 133 6.93 -18.90 4.49
CA ALA A 133 6.98 -19.57 5.77
C ALA A 133 6.56 -21.04 5.59
N VAL A 134 7.28 -21.92 6.26
CA VAL A 134 7.08 -23.37 6.20
C VAL A 134 6.58 -23.86 7.55
N CYS A 135 5.50 -24.62 7.54
CA CYS A 135 4.95 -25.20 8.75
C CYS A 135 5.87 -26.31 9.29
N SER A 136 6.27 -26.22 10.55
CA SER A 136 7.09 -27.20 11.24
C SER A 136 6.40 -28.55 11.44
N GLY A 137 5.06 -28.57 11.42
CA GLY A 137 4.26 -29.79 11.63
C GLY A 137 3.84 -30.49 10.34
N CYS A 138 3.21 -29.78 9.40
CA CYS A 138 2.63 -30.40 8.21
C CYS A 138 3.32 -30.03 6.88
N GLY A 139 4.39 -29.22 6.92
CA GLY A 139 5.15 -28.83 5.75
C GLY A 139 4.43 -27.85 4.80
N LEU A 140 3.23 -27.34 5.16
CA LEU A 140 2.54 -26.35 4.33
C LEU A 140 3.42 -25.12 4.13
N ILE A 141 3.54 -24.66 2.90
CA ILE A 141 4.26 -23.44 2.56
C ILE A 141 3.23 -22.33 2.37
N THR A 142 3.45 -21.18 3.01
CA THR A 142 2.66 -19.97 2.86
C THR A 142 3.51 -18.83 2.32
N TYR A 143 2.88 -17.93 1.58
CA TYR A 143 3.53 -16.79 0.92
C TYR A 143 2.87 -15.48 1.34
N PRO A 144 3.58 -14.33 1.23
CA PRO A 144 2.97 -13.02 1.42
C PRO A 144 1.73 -12.86 0.56
N GLN A 145 0.67 -12.38 1.17
CA GLN A 145 -0.59 -12.12 0.49
C GLN A 145 -0.75 -10.63 0.24
N THR A 146 -1.46 -10.29 -0.83
CA THR A 146 -1.86 -8.92 -1.16
C THR A 146 -3.32 -8.97 -1.56
N HIS A 147 -4.16 -8.12 -0.94
CA HIS A 147 -5.58 -8.07 -1.21
C HIS A 147 -5.85 -7.11 -2.36
N PRO A 148 -6.40 -7.59 -3.49
CA PRO A 148 -6.77 -6.70 -4.59
C PRO A 148 -7.98 -5.84 -4.19
N ALA A 149 -7.90 -4.54 -4.46
CA ALA A 149 -8.98 -3.59 -4.26
C ALA A 149 -9.05 -2.65 -5.46
N VAL A 150 -10.25 -2.31 -5.88
CA VAL A 150 -10.48 -1.33 -6.95
C VAL A 150 -10.67 0.06 -6.37
N ILE A 151 -10.31 1.07 -7.14
CA ILE A 151 -10.64 2.47 -6.90
C ILE A 151 -10.97 3.13 -8.22
N MET A 152 -12.11 3.82 -8.31
CA MET A 152 -12.65 4.22 -9.59
C MET A 152 -13.02 5.69 -9.66
N CYS A 153 -12.55 6.35 -10.71
CA CYS A 153 -13.00 7.67 -11.11
C CYS A 153 -14.29 7.53 -11.93
N VAL A 154 -15.44 7.60 -11.25
CA VAL A 154 -16.75 7.52 -11.91
C VAL A 154 -17.09 8.89 -12.50
N SER A 155 -17.40 8.95 -13.80
CA SER A 155 -17.70 10.20 -14.50
C SER A 155 -18.78 10.03 -15.57
N ASP A 156 -19.60 11.10 -15.74
CA ASP A 156 -20.54 11.22 -16.85
C ASP A 156 -19.95 12.01 -18.06
N GLY A 157 -18.64 12.35 -17.98
CA GLY A 157 -17.94 13.20 -18.94
C GLY A 157 -17.78 14.64 -18.47
N GLU A 158 -18.75 15.20 -17.76
CA GLU A 158 -18.71 16.56 -17.21
C GLU A 158 -18.43 16.58 -15.72
N ARG A 159 -18.94 15.56 -14.98
CA ARG A 159 -18.90 15.47 -13.52
C ARG A 159 -18.11 14.23 -13.08
N ILE A 160 -17.57 14.33 -11.89
CA ILE A 160 -16.97 13.21 -11.13
C ILE A 160 -17.82 12.90 -9.92
N LEU A 161 -17.97 11.64 -9.59
CA LEU A 161 -18.61 11.19 -8.37
C LEU A 161 -17.58 11.04 -7.26
N LEU A 162 -17.77 11.75 -6.15
CA LEU A 162 -16.97 11.62 -4.94
C LEU A 162 -17.84 11.19 -3.76
N GLY A 163 -17.26 10.36 -2.89
CA GLY A 163 -17.88 9.89 -1.66
C GLY A 163 -17.06 10.25 -0.42
N ARG A 164 -17.72 10.20 0.75
CA ARG A 164 -17.07 10.30 2.06
C ARG A 164 -17.70 9.36 3.06
N GLN A 165 -16.86 8.81 3.93
CA GLN A 165 -17.29 7.96 5.05
C GLN A 165 -17.46 8.79 6.32
N ALA A 166 -18.34 8.40 7.22
CA ALA A 166 -18.62 9.09 8.47
C ALA A 166 -17.41 9.21 9.41
N VAL A 167 -16.49 8.24 9.33
CA VAL A 167 -15.27 8.20 10.16
C VAL A 167 -14.17 9.15 9.68
N TRP A 168 -14.33 9.77 8.52
CA TRP A 168 -13.37 10.73 8.00
C TRP A 168 -13.65 12.15 8.51
N PRO A 169 -12.61 13.04 8.50
CA PRO A 169 -12.85 14.47 8.69
C PRO A 169 -13.95 14.99 7.74
N GLU A 170 -14.74 15.96 8.18
CA GLU A 170 -15.91 16.43 7.43
C GLU A 170 -15.62 16.91 6.01
N ASN A 171 -14.46 17.53 5.81
CA ASN A 171 -14.03 18.05 4.52
C ASN A 171 -13.31 17.00 3.63
N ARG A 172 -13.05 15.79 4.13
CA ARG A 172 -12.32 14.78 3.37
C ARG A 172 -13.23 13.99 2.45
N TRP A 173 -12.92 14.02 1.15
CA TRP A 173 -13.63 13.32 0.09
C TRP A 173 -12.67 12.47 -0.74
N SER A 174 -13.16 11.42 -1.32
CA SER A 174 -12.35 10.51 -2.15
C SER A 174 -13.19 9.88 -3.26
N LEU A 175 -12.52 9.18 -4.16
CA LEU A 175 -13.12 8.23 -5.07
C LEU A 175 -13.69 7.04 -4.30
N LEU A 176 -14.68 6.37 -4.87
CA LEU A 176 -15.22 5.10 -4.39
C LEU A 176 -14.18 3.99 -4.56
N ALA A 177 -14.18 3.02 -3.65
CA ALA A 177 -13.19 1.96 -3.63
C ALA A 177 -13.69 0.76 -2.82
N GLY A 178 -13.45 -0.47 -3.31
CA GLY A 178 -13.82 -1.68 -2.60
C GLY A 178 -12.91 -2.86 -2.92
N PHE A 179 -13.06 -3.94 -2.15
CA PHE A 179 -12.28 -5.15 -2.33
C PHE A 179 -12.86 -6.05 -3.41
N VAL A 180 -11.95 -6.68 -4.16
CA VAL A 180 -12.34 -7.74 -5.11
C VAL A 180 -12.76 -8.97 -4.32
N GLU A 181 -13.97 -9.47 -4.56
CA GLU A 181 -14.48 -10.69 -3.95
C GLU A 181 -14.02 -11.95 -4.69
N PRO A 182 -13.97 -13.11 -4.00
CA PRO A 182 -13.64 -14.37 -4.64
C PRO A 182 -14.59 -14.70 -5.81
N GLY A 183 -14.02 -14.85 -7.00
CA GLY A 183 -14.79 -15.15 -8.21
C GLY A 183 -15.14 -13.95 -9.07
N GLU A 184 -14.85 -12.72 -8.61
CA GLU A 184 -15.02 -11.51 -9.41
C GLU A 184 -13.77 -11.17 -10.23
N SER A 185 -13.96 -10.53 -11.37
CA SER A 185 -12.91 -9.72 -11.99
C SER A 185 -12.89 -8.31 -11.37
N PRO A 186 -11.76 -7.59 -11.41
CA PRO A 186 -11.70 -6.22 -10.93
C PRO A 186 -12.73 -5.28 -11.59
N GLU A 187 -13.02 -5.48 -12.88
CA GLU A 187 -14.04 -4.71 -13.61
C GLU A 187 -15.45 -4.98 -13.08
N GLN A 188 -15.76 -6.24 -12.73
CA GLN A 188 -17.03 -6.59 -12.09
C GLN A 188 -17.15 -5.96 -10.71
N THR A 189 -16.04 -5.95 -9.95
CA THR A 189 -15.98 -5.28 -8.65
C THR A 189 -16.25 -3.79 -8.78
N VAL A 190 -15.69 -3.09 -9.79
CA VAL A 190 -16.00 -1.68 -10.04
C VAL A 190 -17.49 -1.44 -10.22
N VAL A 191 -18.16 -2.27 -11.04
CA VAL A 191 -19.60 -2.14 -11.28
C VAL A 191 -20.42 -2.39 -10.01
N ARG A 192 -20.06 -3.41 -9.23
CA ARG A 192 -20.73 -3.76 -7.98
C ARG A 192 -20.58 -2.68 -6.92
N GLU A 193 -19.35 -2.28 -6.62
CA GLU A 193 -19.04 -1.30 -5.56
C GLU A 193 -19.69 0.06 -5.84
N VAL A 194 -19.64 0.55 -7.08
CA VAL A 194 -20.31 1.82 -7.44
C VAL A 194 -21.81 1.71 -7.27
N PHE A 195 -22.40 0.58 -7.59
CA PHE A 195 -23.83 0.38 -7.40
C PHE A 195 -24.19 0.21 -5.92
N GLU A 196 -23.42 -0.56 -5.16
CA GLU A 196 -23.66 -0.78 -3.73
C GLU A 196 -23.48 0.50 -2.91
N GLU A 197 -22.40 1.26 -3.14
CA GLU A 197 -22.11 2.47 -2.38
C GLU A 197 -22.96 3.69 -2.76
N ALA A 198 -23.32 3.82 -4.06
CA ALA A 198 -23.95 5.06 -4.57
C ALA A 198 -25.24 4.85 -5.39
N GLY A 199 -25.65 3.61 -5.65
CA GLY A 199 -26.82 3.29 -6.49
C GLY A 199 -26.62 3.61 -7.98
N VAL A 200 -25.42 3.95 -8.40
CA VAL A 200 -25.09 4.39 -9.76
C VAL A 200 -24.75 3.18 -10.64
N ARG A 201 -25.35 3.12 -11.83
CA ARG A 201 -25.07 2.06 -12.82
C ARG A 201 -23.94 2.47 -13.74
N VAL A 202 -22.85 1.72 -13.71
CA VAL A 202 -21.68 1.88 -14.57
C VAL A 202 -21.92 1.18 -15.91
N GLU A 203 -21.57 1.83 -17.02
CA GLU A 203 -21.74 1.38 -18.39
C GLU A 203 -20.42 0.93 -19.04
N GLY A 204 -19.30 1.42 -18.54
CA GLY A 204 -17.97 1.08 -19.05
C GLY A 204 -16.88 1.26 -17.99
N VAL A 205 -15.82 0.45 -18.09
CA VAL A 205 -14.71 0.43 -17.12
C VAL A 205 -13.39 0.27 -17.86
N ASP A 206 -12.46 1.21 -17.64
CA ASP A 206 -11.12 1.19 -18.22
C ASP A 206 -10.03 1.19 -17.14
N TYR A 207 -9.12 0.22 -17.18
CA TYR A 207 -7.98 0.19 -16.27
C TYR A 207 -7.03 1.35 -16.57
N VAL A 208 -6.55 2.00 -15.49
CA VAL A 208 -5.63 3.14 -15.59
C VAL A 208 -4.26 2.81 -15.04
N LYS A 209 -4.19 2.39 -13.77
CA LYS A 209 -2.91 2.20 -13.06
C LYS A 209 -3.14 1.42 -11.76
N SER A 210 -2.07 0.80 -11.23
CA SER A 210 -2.11 0.19 -9.90
C SER A 210 -1.12 0.86 -8.94
N GLN A 211 -1.39 0.72 -7.63
CA GLN A 211 -0.54 1.19 -6.55
C GLN A 211 -0.50 0.19 -5.41
N PRO A 212 0.71 -0.28 -4.99
CA PRO A 212 0.85 -0.99 -3.72
C PRO A 212 0.39 -0.10 -2.56
N TRP A 213 -0.46 -0.64 -1.69
CA TRP A 213 -1.02 0.08 -0.55
C TRP A 213 -0.86 -0.75 0.73
N PRO A 214 0.36 -0.76 1.35
CA PRO A 214 0.68 -1.57 2.53
C PRO A 214 0.06 -0.99 3.81
N MET A 215 -1.24 -0.71 3.76
CA MET A 215 -2.05 -0.17 4.86
C MET A 215 -3.41 -0.88 4.93
N PRO A 216 -3.47 -2.17 5.36
CA PRO A 216 -2.32 -3.01 5.73
C PRO A 216 -1.67 -3.75 4.56
N MET A 217 -2.39 -4.28 3.56
CA MET A 217 -1.87 -5.19 2.53
C MET A 217 -2.67 -5.13 1.22
N ALA A 218 -3.13 -3.97 0.80
CA ALA A 218 -3.88 -3.86 -0.46
C ALA A 218 -2.97 -3.61 -1.68
N LEU A 219 -3.44 -4.08 -2.83
CA LEU A 219 -3.02 -3.62 -4.14
C LEU A 219 -4.20 -2.85 -4.74
N MET A 220 -4.08 -1.53 -4.80
CA MET A 220 -5.12 -0.68 -5.41
C MET A 220 -5.02 -0.74 -6.92
N LEU A 221 -6.13 -1.07 -7.57
CA LEU A 221 -6.29 -1.11 -9.03
C LEU A 221 -7.20 0.06 -9.43
N GLY A 222 -6.63 1.05 -10.10
CA GLY A 222 -7.31 2.29 -10.47
C GLY A 222 -7.97 2.21 -11.82
N TYR A 223 -9.23 2.65 -11.88
CA TYR A 223 -10.07 2.62 -13.07
C TYR A 223 -10.70 3.99 -13.38
N ASP A 224 -10.95 4.26 -14.65
CA ASP A 224 -11.99 5.19 -15.10
C ASP A 224 -13.28 4.37 -15.23
N ALA A 225 -14.39 4.84 -14.68
CA ALA A 225 -15.70 4.24 -14.81
C ALA A 225 -16.68 5.24 -15.41
N TYR A 226 -17.43 4.81 -16.41
CA TYR A 226 -18.35 5.66 -17.16
C TYR A 226 -19.79 5.35 -16.75
N ALA A 227 -20.53 6.39 -16.40
CA ALA A 227 -21.94 6.28 -16.02
C ALA A 227 -22.68 7.53 -16.46
N ALA A 228 -23.94 7.39 -16.94
CA ALA A 228 -24.81 8.55 -17.11
C ALA A 228 -25.04 9.25 -15.75
N HIS A 229 -25.27 10.56 -15.73
CA HIS A 229 -25.63 11.26 -14.52
C HIS A 229 -26.94 10.71 -13.95
N GLN A 230 -26.89 10.24 -12.72
CA GLN A 230 -27.97 9.59 -12.00
C GLN A 230 -28.09 10.15 -10.59
N PRO A 231 -29.30 10.12 -9.99
CA PRO A 231 -29.43 10.38 -8.55
C PRO A 231 -28.62 9.37 -7.75
N VAL A 232 -27.95 9.87 -6.70
CA VAL A 232 -27.20 9.03 -5.77
C VAL A 232 -28.14 8.44 -4.73
N THR A 233 -28.05 7.13 -4.51
CA THR A 233 -28.71 6.44 -3.40
C THR A 233 -27.61 5.86 -2.50
N LEU A 234 -27.44 6.43 -1.32
CA LEU A 234 -26.39 6.03 -0.39
C LEU A 234 -26.70 4.69 0.27
N SER A 235 -25.65 3.89 0.44
CA SER A 235 -25.63 2.73 1.35
C SER A 235 -25.25 3.18 2.77
N ASP A 236 -25.20 2.23 3.70
CA ASP A 236 -24.74 2.47 5.08
C ASP A 236 -23.24 2.77 5.18
N GLU A 237 -22.44 2.51 4.14
CA GLU A 237 -20.99 2.71 4.12
C GLU A 237 -20.59 4.16 3.88
N LEU A 238 -21.36 4.89 3.08
CA LEU A 238 -21.12 6.29 2.77
C LEU A 238 -22.01 7.21 3.56
N GLN A 239 -21.43 8.23 4.18
CA GLN A 239 -22.20 9.31 4.79
C GLN A 239 -22.76 10.27 3.74
N ALA A 240 -22.01 10.51 2.67
CA ALA A 240 -22.40 11.38 1.57
C ALA A 240 -21.69 10.99 0.28
N ALA A 241 -22.36 11.21 -0.85
CA ALA A 241 -21.73 11.19 -2.16
C ALA A 241 -22.36 12.28 -3.04
N GLN A 242 -21.58 12.86 -3.95
CA GLN A 242 -22.02 13.94 -4.83
C GLN A 242 -21.32 13.92 -6.17
N TRP A 243 -22.07 14.31 -7.19
CA TRP A 243 -21.52 14.62 -8.50
C TRP A 243 -21.04 16.08 -8.52
N LEU A 244 -19.83 16.29 -9.00
CA LEU A 244 -19.21 17.63 -9.08
C LEU A 244 -18.61 17.85 -10.46
N THR A 245 -18.90 19.00 -11.05
CA THR A 245 -18.13 19.52 -12.18
C THR A 245 -16.72 19.92 -11.72
N ALA A 246 -15.80 20.10 -12.66
CA ALA A 246 -14.44 20.56 -12.35
C ALA A 246 -14.45 21.95 -11.66
N GLU A 247 -15.37 22.83 -12.06
CA GLU A 247 -15.52 24.15 -11.45
C GLU A 247 -16.02 24.06 -10.01
N GLU A 248 -17.07 23.28 -9.76
CA GLU A 248 -17.65 23.07 -8.43
C GLU A 248 -16.63 22.41 -7.49
N LEU A 249 -15.88 21.40 -7.97
CA LEU A 249 -14.82 20.74 -7.22
C LEU A 249 -13.73 21.73 -6.79
N ASN A 250 -13.22 22.53 -7.74
CA ASN A 250 -12.21 23.54 -7.45
C ASN A 250 -12.72 24.62 -6.51
N GLU A 251 -14.00 25.03 -6.63
CA GLU A 251 -14.61 26.01 -5.73
C GLU A 251 -14.76 25.45 -4.30
N GLN A 252 -15.19 24.20 -4.14
CA GLN A 252 -15.29 23.57 -2.82
C GLN A 252 -13.91 23.42 -2.16
N ILE A 253 -12.87 23.10 -2.93
CA ILE A 253 -11.47 23.03 -2.43
C ILE A 253 -11.02 24.42 -1.96
N ARG A 254 -11.22 25.47 -2.77
CA ARG A 254 -10.84 26.86 -2.40
C ARG A 254 -11.52 27.33 -1.13
N ARG A 255 -12.78 26.92 -0.90
CA ARG A 255 -13.54 27.25 0.31
C ARG A 255 -13.21 26.38 1.53
N GLY A 256 -12.31 25.40 1.40
CA GLY A 256 -11.99 24.45 2.46
C GLY A 256 -13.11 23.47 2.83
N LYS A 257 -14.15 23.36 1.98
CA LYS A 257 -15.27 22.43 2.17
C LYS A 257 -14.95 21.02 1.68
N LEU A 258 -13.96 20.90 0.80
CA LEU A 258 -13.51 19.64 0.24
C LEU A 258 -11.98 19.58 0.25
N GLU A 259 -11.46 18.54 0.85
CA GLU A 259 -10.04 18.18 0.84
C GLU A 259 -9.85 16.88 0.05
N LEU A 260 -8.99 16.94 -0.96
CA LEU A 260 -8.64 15.78 -1.76
C LEU A 260 -7.73 14.81 -0.97
N PRO A 261 -7.70 13.52 -1.38
CA PRO A 261 -6.74 12.56 -0.83
C PRO A 261 -5.31 13.05 -0.97
N GLN A 262 -4.43 12.56 -0.10
CA GLN A 262 -3.00 12.88 -0.12
C GLN A 262 -2.38 12.67 -1.50
N LYS A 263 -1.44 13.53 -1.89
CA LYS A 263 -0.79 13.54 -3.22
C LYS A 263 -0.16 12.21 -3.61
N MET A 264 0.29 11.42 -2.62
CA MET A 264 0.87 10.11 -2.84
C MET A 264 -0.15 9.05 -3.31
N SER A 265 -1.47 9.28 -3.11
CA SER A 265 -2.49 8.25 -3.34
C SER A 265 -2.91 8.18 -4.81
N ILE A 266 -3.24 6.97 -5.25
CA ILE A 266 -3.81 6.72 -6.57
C ILE A 266 -5.16 7.46 -6.75
N SER A 267 -5.94 7.66 -5.66
CA SER A 267 -7.16 8.46 -5.70
C SER A 267 -6.86 9.89 -6.15
N HIS A 268 -5.86 10.54 -5.54
CA HIS A 268 -5.43 11.88 -5.95
C HIS A 268 -4.99 11.90 -7.42
N TYR A 269 -4.18 10.92 -7.83
CA TYR A 269 -3.72 10.82 -9.22
C TYR A 269 -4.89 10.72 -10.22
N LEU A 270 -5.89 9.88 -9.93
CA LEU A 270 -7.06 9.71 -10.81
C LEU A 270 -7.91 10.98 -10.88
N ILE A 271 -8.14 11.67 -9.75
CA ILE A 271 -8.87 12.94 -9.72
C ILE A 271 -8.13 14.02 -10.53
N GLN A 272 -6.81 14.17 -10.33
CA GLN A 272 -6.02 15.15 -11.10
C GLN A 272 -6.00 14.84 -12.59
N ARG A 273 -5.95 13.55 -12.96
CA ARG A 273 -6.03 13.10 -14.36
C ARG A 273 -7.40 13.45 -14.99
N TRP A 274 -8.50 13.29 -14.23
CA TRP A 274 -9.82 13.70 -14.68
C TRP A 274 -9.92 15.21 -14.83
N LEU A 275 -9.48 16.00 -13.85
CA LEU A 275 -9.46 17.47 -13.92
C LEU A 275 -8.68 17.98 -15.15
N ALA A 276 -7.54 17.37 -15.47
CA ALA A 276 -6.75 17.73 -16.64
C ALA A 276 -7.46 17.43 -17.98
N LYS A 277 -8.40 16.48 -18.01
CA LYS A 277 -9.25 16.20 -19.17
C LYS A 277 -10.44 17.16 -19.27
N ALA A 278 -11.08 17.47 -18.12
CA ALA A 278 -12.25 18.36 -18.05
C ALA A 278 -11.90 19.84 -18.32
N GLY A 279 -10.65 20.25 -18.16
CA GLY A 279 -10.16 21.60 -18.46
C GLY A 279 -9.76 21.82 -19.92
N ARG A 280 -9.99 20.86 -20.81
CA ARG A 280 -9.73 20.94 -22.25
C ARG A 280 -11.04 21.07 -23.01
#